data_b4588f17d002ad54d958d7033f17d1cd
#
_entry.id   b4588f17d002ad54d958d7033f17d1cd
#
_cell.length_a   1.000
_cell.length_b   1.000
_cell.length_c   1.000
_cell.angle_alpha   90.00
_cell.angle_beta   90.00
_cell.angle_gamma   90.00
#
_symmetry.space_group_name_H-M   'P 1'
#
loop_
_entity.id
_entity.type
_entity.pdbx_description
1 polymer ?
#
loop_
_entity_poly.entity_id
_entity_poly.type
_entity_poly.pdbx_seq_one_letter_code
_entity_poly.pdbx_strand_id
1 'polypeptide(L)'
;MSDKINYYQIPDKYWFRIHFVRPRFKSNIENVLLYMANECCRIPQCSCSEYNQKYLNAIKMFPGNIDMTKKTLDNWRTEIPALFGFYKEDKDADITETSQMAVFLHENQDLTQFLRLFLYSFQFPGGHMKAVDVKDIIYNNIRFKPARTIIQVLLAGNAILSEQNSSKEMSMSAEEATYCIFNDIRVTSGTISANEIAQTILNNRKNKIKYYNPKDKKIRSLTGSPRTKGDVTRYAKDILDYMEIANLLTTTNGYYYLKGNELAAIQKYRDDKTWFNGYNSFYGKKDIETMELAKIESEWFEYVNNSMKPDLFKTDVQTIFGQTGTIDVVIDDRIKEVVSSDDRTMKDIGNLGEAMICGHEKMRLKINGYEKFVRLVQIVDSPSYHPGFDIDSYEADGTEDHRYIEVKTTISKKKIQMFGFHMSPNEWRVAGTIKEHYCI
;
A
#
# COMPACT_ATOMS: atom_id res chain seq x y z
N MET A 1 25.19 -1.69 38.78
CA MET A 1 24.43 -0.44 38.48
C MET A 1 23.51 -0.78 37.33
N SER A 2 22.18 -0.68 37.50
CA SER A 2 21.27 -0.90 36.37
C SER A 2 21.46 0.26 35.40
N ASP A 3 21.91 -0.01 34.18
CA ASP A 3 22.01 1.00 33.13
C ASP A 3 20.65 1.69 32.96
N LYS A 4 20.63 2.98 33.26
CA LYS A 4 19.43 3.79 33.17
C LYS A 4 19.04 3.87 31.69
N ILE A 5 17.98 3.16 31.29
CA ILE A 5 17.49 3.17 29.90
C ILE A 5 17.11 4.60 29.53
N ASN A 6 17.77 5.12 28.50
CA ASN A 6 17.51 6.44 27.98
C ASN A 6 16.46 6.35 26.86
N TYR A 7 15.37 7.13 26.97
CA TYR A 7 14.26 7.16 26.02
C TYR A 7 14.25 8.47 25.24
N TYR A 8 13.95 8.38 23.94
CA TYR A 8 13.72 9.54 23.10
C TYR A 8 12.46 10.28 23.59
N GLN A 9 12.58 11.60 23.72
CA GLN A 9 11.52 12.47 24.20
C GLN A 9 11.25 13.55 23.16
N ILE A 10 10.04 13.59 22.62
CA ILE A 10 9.55 14.74 21.88
C ILE A 10 9.13 15.78 22.94
N PRO A 11 9.63 17.03 22.91
CA PRO A 11 9.17 18.07 23.85
C PRO A 11 7.65 18.22 23.79
N ASP A 12 7.01 18.43 24.94
CA ASP A 12 5.54 18.43 25.09
C ASP A 12 4.81 19.34 24.12
N LYS A 13 5.36 20.52 23.88
CA LYS A 13 4.80 21.51 22.95
C LYS A 13 4.82 21.09 21.48
N TYR A 14 5.59 20.06 21.12
CA TYR A 14 5.71 19.55 19.76
C TYR A 14 5.13 18.14 19.60
N TRP A 15 4.64 17.58 20.69
CA TRP A 15 4.07 16.24 20.64
C TRP A 15 2.60 16.29 20.21
N PHE A 16 2.30 15.65 19.09
CA PHE A 16 0.94 15.46 18.61
C PHE A 16 0.82 14.10 17.89
N ARG A 17 -0.21 13.36 18.22
CA ARG A 17 -0.48 12.08 17.58
C ARG A 17 -1.57 12.26 16.53
N ILE A 18 -1.19 12.14 15.26
CA ILE A 18 -2.16 12.11 14.17
C ILE A 18 -3.05 10.89 14.31
N HIS A 19 -4.35 11.11 14.36
CA HIS A 19 -5.37 10.07 14.31
C HIS A 19 -5.99 10.05 12.93
N PHE A 20 -6.13 8.86 12.36
CA PHE A 20 -6.95 8.65 11.18
C PHE A 20 -7.64 7.30 11.29
N VAL A 21 -8.74 7.19 10.59
CA VAL A 21 -9.49 5.95 10.48
C VAL A 21 -8.64 4.96 9.69
N ARG A 22 -8.48 3.76 10.18
CA ARG A 22 -7.67 2.72 9.55
C ARG A 22 -8.37 1.38 9.58
N PRO A 23 -8.52 0.74 8.44
CA PRO A 23 -9.05 -0.60 8.38
C PRO A 23 -8.07 -1.61 9.02
N ARG A 24 -8.64 -2.66 9.60
CA ARG A 24 -7.87 -3.74 10.21
C ARG A 24 -7.88 -4.93 9.27
N PHE A 25 -6.98 -4.94 8.31
CA PHE A 25 -6.89 -6.03 7.34
C PHE A 25 -6.23 -7.30 7.89
N LYS A 26 -5.54 -7.19 9.00
CA LYS A 26 -4.66 -8.25 9.53
C LYS A 26 -3.69 -8.69 8.45
N SER A 27 -3.59 -9.71 7.88
CA SER A 27 -2.72 -10.12 6.76
C SER A 27 -3.50 -10.33 5.46
N ASN A 28 -4.64 -9.67 5.29
CA ASN A 28 -5.56 -9.93 4.18
C ASN A 28 -5.94 -8.65 3.41
N ILE A 29 -5.02 -7.70 3.32
CA ILE A 29 -5.26 -6.40 2.68
C ILE A 29 -5.68 -6.55 1.22
N GLU A 30 -5.01 -7.42 0.49
CA GLU A 30 -5.21 -7.64 -0.94
C GLU A 30 -6.64 -8.13 -1.24
N ASN A 31 -7.04 -9.25 -0.64
CA ASN A 31 -8.40 -9.78 -0.83
C ASN A 31 -9.47 -8.80 -0.41
N VAL A 32 -9.26 -8.06 0.70
CA VAL A 32 -10.23 -7.07 1.17
C VAL A 32 -10.35 -5.93 0.17
N LEU A 33 -9.25 -5.35 -0.30
CA LEU A 33 -9.29 -4.22 -1.21
C LEU A 33 -9.84 -4.59 -2.58
N LEU A 34 -9.40 -5.72 -3.15
CA LEU A 34 -9.91 -6.22 -4.44
C LEU A 34 -11.42 -6.51 -4.35
N TYR A 35 -11.85 -7.22 -3.31
CA TYR A 35 -13.28 -7.49 -3.10
C TYR A 35 -14.09 -6.20 -2.95
N MET A 36 -13.63 -5.26 -2.13
CA MET A 36 -14.36 -4.03 -1.88
C MET A 36 -14.42 -3.11 -3.11
N ALA A 37 -13.34 -3.04 -3.89
CA ALA A 37 -13.35 -2.31 -5.16
C ALA A 37 -14.33 -2.93 -6.17
N ASN A 38 -14.32 -4.26 -6.30
CA ASN A 38 -15.25 -4.99 -7.16
C ASN A 38 -16.71 -4.74 -6.76
N GLU A 39 -17.02 -4.81 -5.46
CA GLU A 39 -18.38 -4.57 -4.98
C GLU A 39 -18.83 -3.11 -5.16
N CYS A 40 -17.91 -2.14 -5.02
CA CYS A 40 -18.21 -0.74 -5.39
C CYS A 40 -18.61 -0.63 -6.86
N CYS A 41 -17.85 -1.27 -7.77
CA CYS A 41 -18.12 -1.20 -9.21
C CYS A 41 -19.46 -1.84 -9.63
N ARG A 42 -20.02 -2.73 -8.79
CA ARG A 42 -21.34 -3.32 -9.00
C ARG A 42 -22.51 -2.44 -8.55
N ILE A 43 -22.25 -1.43 -7.75
CA ILE A 43 -23.28 -0.53 -7.24
C ILE A 43 -23.43 0.64 -8.23
N PRO A 44 -24.59 0.79 -8.91
CA PRO A 44 -24.83 1.93 -9.76
C PRO A 44 -24.94 3.20 -8.93
N GLN A 45 -24.74 4.34 -9.56
CA GLN A 45 -25.02 5.65 -8.97
C GLN A 45 -26.42 5.68 -8.41
N CYS A 46 -26.56 6.06 -7.15
CA CYS A 46 -27.83 6.15 -6.43
C CYS A 46 -27.73 7.13 -5.25
N SER A 47 -28.80 7.25 -4.45
CA SER A 47 -28.77 8.10 -3.26
C SER A 47 -27.72 7.61 -2.26
N CYS A 48 -27.18 8.54 -1.46
CA CYS A 48 -26.18 8.24 -0.44
C CYS A 48 -26.64 7.13 0.51
N SER A 49 -27.89 7.13 0.89
CA SER A 49 -28.45 6.13 1.80
C SER A 49 -28.56 4.75 1.15
N GLU A 50 -28.99 4.68 -0.11
CA GLU A 50 -29.12 3.44 -0.88
C GLU A 50 -27.75 2.84 -1.16
N TYR A 51 -26.77 3.65 -1.58
CA TYR A 51 -25.40 3.21 -1.80
C TYR A 51 -24.79 2.60 -0.53
N ASN A 52 -24.93 3.30 0.58
CA ASN A 52 -24.45 2.83 1.89
C ASN A 52 -25.08 1.50 2.29
N GLN A 53 -26.38 1.29 2.02
CA GLN A 53 -27.05 0.03 2.34
C GLN A 53 -26.56 -1.11 1.46
N LYS A 54 -26.43 -0.88 0.14
CA LYS A 54 -25.89 -1.89 -0.80
C LYS A 54 -24.46 -2.26 -0.44
N TYR A 55 -23.63 -1.27 -0.15
CA TYR A 55 -22.25 -1.48 0.24
C TYR A 55 -22.11 -2.24 1.56
N LEU A 56 -22.94 -1.93 2.56
CA LEU A 56 -23.00 -2.68 3.82
C LEU A 56 -23.38 -4.15 3.61
N ASN A 57 -24.31 -4.42 2.71
CA ASN A 57 -24.68 -5.78 2.36
C ASN A 57 -23.51 -6.54 1.71
N ALA A 58 -22.79 -5.89 0.80
CA ALA A 58 -21.58 -6.45 0.19
C ALA A 58 -20.52 -6.80 1.26
N ILE A 59 -20.26 -5.90 2.21
CA ILE A 59 -19.33 -6.15 3.32
C ILE A 59 -19.72 -7.40 4.13
N LYS A 60 -21.01 -7.61 4.39
CA LYS A 60 -21.50 -8.78 5.12
C LYS A 60 -21.23 -10.09 4.38
N MET A 61 -21.19 -10.05 3.05
CA MET A 61 -20.95 -11.23 2.21
C MET A 61 -19.48 -11.59 2.09
N PHE A 62 -18.56 -10.73 2.52
CA PHE A 62 -17.13 -11.05 2.52
C PHE A 62 -16.85 -12.24 3.45
N PRO A 63 -16.06 -13.24 3.01
CA PRO A 63 -15.73 -14.41 3.83
C PRO A 63 -15.16 -14.02 5.19
N GLY A 64 -15.78 -14.56 6.27
CA GLY A 64 -15.40 -14.27 7.66
C GLY A 64 -16.08 -13.05 8.28
N ASN A 65 -16.96 -12.34 7.55
CA ASN A 65 -17.71 -11.19 8.09
C ASN A 65 -19.11 -11.56 8.64
N ILE A 66 -19.61 -12.78 8.41
CA ILE A 66 -20.96 -13.22 8.79
C ILE A 66 -21.20 -13.02 10.29
N ASP A 67 -20.21 -13.34 11.13
CA ASP A 67 -20.30 -13.24 12.58
C ASP A 67 -19.77 -11.92 13.15
N MET A 68 -19.48 -10.94 12.29
CA MET A 68 -18.96 -9.65 12.75
C MET A 68 -20.05 -8.80 13.40
N THR A 69 -19.67 -8.09 14.45
CA THR A 69 -20.57 -7.13 15.10
C THR A 69 -20.95 -5.99 14.14
N LYS A 70 -22.16 -5.44 14.31
CA LYS A 70 -22.61 -4.28 13.54
C LYS A 70 -21.58 -3.16 13.54
N LYS A 71 -20.97 -2.86 14.69
CA LYS A 71 -19.92 -1.84 14.82
C LYS A 71 -18.72 -2.12 13.92
N THR A 72 -18.31 -3.38 13.77
CA THR A 72 -17.17 -3.74 12.90
C THR A 72 -17.54 -3.57 11.43
N LEU A 73 -18.74 -3.97 11.03
CA LEU A 73 -19.24 -3.80 9.66
C LEU A 73 -19.40 -2.31 9.31
N ASP A 74 -19.91 -1.50 10.21
CA ASP A 74 -20.03 -0.04 10.04
C ASP A 74 -18.63 0.61 9.92
N ASN A 75 -17.66 0.12 10.66
CA ASN A 75 -16.28 0.59 10.50
C ASN A 75 -15.72 0.25 9.11
N TRP A 76 -15.91 -0.96 8.62
CA TRP A 76 -15.48 -1.31 7.26
C TRP A 76 -16.12 -0.42 6.20
N ARG A 77 -17.41 -0.15 6.34
CA ARG A 77 -18.15 0.71 5.41
C ARG A 77 -17.57 2.13 5.35
N THR A 78 -17.14 2.68 6.48
CA THR A 78 -16.62 4.06 6.55
C THR A 78 -15.10 4.13 6.37
N GLU A 79 -14.37 3.12 6.86
CA GLU A 79 -12.91 3.16 6.91
C GLU A 79 -12.27 2.86 5.55
N ILE A 80 -12.74 1.84 4.84
CA ILE A 80 -12.11 1.43 3.58
C ILE A 80 -12.39 2.44 2.45
N PRO A 81 -13.64 2.77 2.11
CA PRO A 81 -13.88 3.66 1.00
C PRO A 81 -13.42 5.09 1.26
N ALA A 82 -13.52 5.59 2.50
CA ALA A 82 -13.04 6.92 2.82
C ALA A 82 -11.51 7.01 2.73
N LEU A 83 -10.79 6.04 3.30
CA LEU A 83 -9.34 6.02 3.28
C LEU A 83 -8.78 5.87 1.87
N PHE A 84 -9.31 4.94 1.09
CA PHE A 84 -8.79 4.59 -0.24
C PHE A 84 -9.52 5.31 -1.40
N GLY A 85 -10.52 6.13 -1.08
CA GLY A 85 -11.23 6.92 -2.07
C GLY A 85 -12.05 6.08 -3.05
N PHE A 86 -12.73 5.00 -2.60
CA PHE A 86 -13.45 4.06 -3.47
C PHE A 86 -14.79 4.58 -3.99
N TYR A 87 -15.31 5.64 -3.41
CA TYR A 87 -16.52 6.30 -3.91
C TYR A 87 -16.38 7.82 -3.88
N LYS A 88 -17.25 8.49 -4.62
CA LYS A 88 -17.50 9.92 -4.53
C LYS A 88 -18.89 10.13 -3.97
N GLU A 89 -19.01 10.98 -2.98
CA GLU A 89 -20.28 11.32 -2.34
C GLU A 89 -20.53 12.82 -2.46
N ASP A 90 -21.62 13.18 -3.11
CA ASP A 90 -22.18 14.54 -3.10
C ASP A 90 -23.40 14.55 -2.18
N LYS A 91 -23.22 15.06 -0.96
CA LYS A 91 -24.28 15.10 0.05
C LYS A 91 -25.36 16.13 -0.24
N ASP A 92 -25.01 17.20 -0.97
CA ASP A 92 -25.96 18.27 -1.32
C ASP A 92 -26.90 17.78 -2.44
N ALA A 93 -26.38 17.00 -3.38
CA ALA A 93 -27.17 16.38 -4.44
C ALA A 93 -27.78 15.01 -4.03
N ASP A 94 -27.45 14.47 -2.85
CA ASP A 94 -27.80 13.11 -2.41
C ASP A 94 -27.39 12.03 -3.40
N ILE A 95 -26.19 12.12 -3.94
CA ILE A 95 -25.66 11.21 -4.95
C ILE A 95 -24.36 10.57 -4.44
N THR A 96 -24.25 9.24 -4.58
CA THR A 96 -23.00 8.51 -4.42
C THR A 96 -22.73 7.64 -5.66
N GLU A 97 -21.50 7.66 -6.11
CA GLU A 97 -21.03 6.86 -7.26
C GLU A 97 -19.65 6.25 -6.98
N THR A 98 -19.33 5.21 -7.72
CA THR A 98 -18.03 4.57 -7.67
C THR A 98 -16.94 5.49 -8.21
N SER A 99 -15.81 5.50 -7.55
CA SER A 99 -14.67 6.34 -7.92
C SER A 99 -13.74 5.69 -8.95
N GLN A 100 -12.90 6.50 -9.59
CA GLN A 100 -11.84 6.02 -10.48
C GLN A 100 -10.80 5.16 -9.74
N MET A 101 -10.58 5.38 -8.44
CA MET A 101 -9.69 4.55 -7.62
C MET A 101 -10.21 3.12 -7.49
N ALA A 102 -11.51 2.94 -7.26
CA ALA A 102 -12.12 1.61 -7.20
C ALA A 102 -12.15 0.94 -8.58
N VAL A 103 -12.51 1.69 -9.64
CA VAL A 103 -12.50 1.20 -11.03
C VAL A 103 -11.10 0.74 -11.43
N PHE A 104 -10.08 1.54 -11.14
CA PHE A 104 -8.68 1.18 -11.45
C PHE A 104 -8.28 -0.14 -10.78
N LEU A 105 -8.56 -0.28 -9.48
CA LEU A 105 -8.18 -1.52 -8.76
C LEU A 105 -9.00 -2.72 -9.24
N HIS A 106 -10.29 -2.52 -9.55
CA HIS A 106 -11.14 -3.58 -10.09
C HIS A 106 -10.66 -4.08 -11.47
N GLU A 107 -10.37 -3.15 -12.38
CA GLU A 107 -9.99 -3.50 -13.76
C GLU A 107 -8.58 -4.05 -13.88
N ASN A 108 -7.64 -3.50 -13.12
CA ASN A 108 -6.23 -3.85 -13.23
C ASN A 108 -5.77 -4.92 -12.25
N GLN A 109 -6.48 -5.10 -11.12
CA GLN A 109 -6.12 -6.01 -10.02
C GLN A 109 -4.68 -5.84 -9.51
N ASP A 110 -4.04 -4.71 -9.83
CA ASP A 110 -2.67 -4.37 -9.46
C ASP A 110 -2.66 -3.57 -8.15
N LEU A 111 -2.53 -4.28 -7.04
CA LEU A 111 -2.47 -3.68 -5.71
C LEU A 111 -1.22 -2.81 -5.53
N THR A 112 -0.10 -3.17 -6.15
CA THR A 112 1.15 -2.40 -6.07
C THR A 112 0.98 -1.03 -6.68
N GLN A 113 0.45 -0.95 -7.90
CA GLN A 113 0.17 0.32 -8.58
C GLN A 113 -0.91 1.13 -7.86
N PHE A 114 -1.99 0.46 -7.43
CA PHE A 114 -3.05 1.10 -6.66
C PHE A 114 -2.49 1.78 -5.39
N LEU A 115 -1.68 1.08 -4.61
CA LEU A 115 -1.08 1.64 -3.40
C LEU A 115 -0.06 2.74 -3.71
N ARG A 116 0.65 2.69 -4.85
CA ARG A 116 1.47 3.80 -5.32
C ARG A 116 0.62 5.05 -5.56
N LEU A 117 -0.48 4.94 -6.28
CA LEU A 117 -1.38 6.06 -6.56
C LEU A 117 -2.01 6.60 -5.26
N PHE A 118 -2.50 5.70 -4.40
CA PHE A 118 -3.04 6.06 -3.09
C PHE A 118 -2.03 6.82 -2.23
N LEU A 119 -0.84 6.27 -2.01
CA LEU A 119 0.21 6.90 -1.19
C LEU A 119 0.70 8.23 -1.76
N TYR A 120 0.65 8.40 -3.08
CA TYR A 120 1.05 9.64 -3.75
C TYR A 120 0.09 10.79 -3.47
N SER A 121 -1.22 10.52 -3.43
CA SER A 121 -2.24 11.51 -3.09
C SER A 121 -2.47 11.66 -1.58
N PHE A 122 -2.12 10.65 -0.78
CA PHE A 122 -2.41 10.60 0.65
C PHE A 122 -1.67 11.67 1.46
N GLN A 123 -2.42 12.47 2.19
CA GLN A 123 -1.91 13.56 3.01
C GLN A 123 -2.71 13.82 4.27
N PHE A 124 -2.15 14.61 5.19
CA PHE A 124 -2.81 15.17 6.34
C PHE A 124 -2.75 16.71 6.31
N PRO A 125 -3.89 17.42 6.42
CA PRO A 125 -5.25 16.89 6.46
C PRO A 125 -5.70 16.33 5.12
N GLY A 126 -6.68 15.44 5.17
CA GLY A 126 -7.34 14.86 4.01
C GLY A 126 -8.78 14.45 4.35
N GLY A 127 -9.64 14.38 3.34
CA GLY A 127 -11.06 14.10 3.51
C GLY A 127 -11.41 12.68 3.99
N HIS A 128 -10.41 11.78 4.07
CA HIS A 128 -10.53 10.47 4.72
C HIS A 128 -10.63 10.57 6.26
N MET A 129 -10.51 11.77 6.82
CA MET A 129 -10.52 12.02 8.26
C MET A 129 -11.87 12.57 8.69
N LYS A 130 -12.21 12.34 9.96
CA LYS A 130 -13.35 13.03 10.59
C LYS A 130 -13.04 14.53 10.70
N ALA A 131 -14.04 15.37 10.48
CA ALA A 131 -13.87 16.82 10.54
C ALA A 131 -13.28 17.31 11.87
N VAL A 132 -13.60 16.64 13.00
CA VAL A 132 -13.02 16.93 14.31
C VAL A 132 -11.50 16.69 14.32
N ASP A 133 -11.03 15.60 13.73
CA ASP A 133 -9.60 15.27 13.66
C ASP A 133 -8.87 16.23 12.71
N VAL A 134 -9.53 16.64 11.62
CA VAL A 134 -9.03 17.68 10.68
C VAL A 134 -8.82 19.00 11.40
N LYS A 135 -9.75 19.41 12.26
CA LYS A 135 -9.62 20.63 13.07
C LYS A 135 -8.36 20.62 13.92
N ASP A 136 -8.09 19.51 14.60
CA ASP A 136 -6.88 19.37 15.43
C ASP A 136 -5.60 19.43 14.60
N ILE A 137 -5.60 18.85 13.40
CA ILE A 137 -4.47 18.90 12.46
C ILE A 137 -4.21 20.32 11.98
N ILE A 138 -5.24 21.05 11.60
CA ILE A 138 -5.14 22.45 11.16
C ILE A 138 -4.65 23.35 12.30
N TYR A 139 -5.19 23.16 13.50
CA TYR A 139 -4.79 23.91 14.70
C TYR A 139 -3.29 23.76 14.99
N ASN A 140 -2.73 22.55 14.79
CA ASN A 140 -1.31 22.27 14.96
C ASN A 140 -0.47 22.60 13.71
N ASN A 141 -1.02 23.29 12.71
CA ASN A 141 -0.37 23.67 11.46
C ASN A 141 0.28 22.50 10.70
N ILE A 142 -0.32 21.32 10.79
CA ILE A 142 0.21 20.10 10.17
C ILE A 142 -0.12 20.09 8.68
N ARG A 143 0.91 19.85 7.85
CA ARG A 143 0.85 19.70 6.39
C ARG A 143 1.78 18.55 6.00
N PHE A 144 1.24 17.33 5.96
CA PHE A 144 2.09 16.15 5.98
C PHE A 144 1.70 15.12 4.92
N LYS A 145 2.65 14.76 4.05
CA LYS A 145 2.56 13.62 3.13
C LYS A 145 3.50 12.51 3.61
N PRO A 146 2.98 11.47 4.27
CA PRO A 146 3.80 10.47 4.95
C PRO A 146 4.81 9.76 4.05
N ALA A 147 4.36 9.23 2.92
CA ALA A 147 5.23 8.46 2.02
C ALA A 147 6.38 9.31 1.47
N ARG A 148 6.07 10.56 1.04
CA ARG A 148 7.10 11.51 0.58
C ARG A 148 8.12 11.80 1.67
N THR A 149 7.66 12.09 2.90
CA THR A 149 8.56 12.43 4.01
C THR A 149 9.45 11.25 4.38
N ILE A 150 8.92 10.04 4.47
CA ILE A 150 9.70 8.82 4.76
C ILE A 150 10.78 8.62 3.69
N ILE A 151 10.43 8.74 2.41
CA ILE A 151 11.38 8.60 1.30
C ILE A 151 12.48 9.66 1.40
N GLN A 152 12.13 10.92 1.64
CA GLN A 152 13.10 12.00 1.79
C GLN A 152 14.06 11.78 2.95
N VAL A 153 13.57 11.29 4.10
CA VAL A 153 14.40 10.97 5.26
C VAL A 153 15.35 9.80 4.98
N LEU A 154 14.88 8.74 4.32
CA LEU A 154 15.72 7.61 3.96
C LEU A 154 16.80 8.00 2.94
N LEU A 155 16.47 8.81 1.93
CA LEU A 155 17.44 9.33 0.97
C LEU A 155 18.49 10.24 1.63
N ALA A 156 18.05 11.14 2.53
CA ALA A 156 18.96 12.00 3.28
C ALA A 156 19.90 11.18 4.17
N GLY A 157 19.38 10.15 4.83
CA GLY A 157 20.19 9.25 5.64
C GLY A 157 21.23 8.47 4.83
N ASN A 158 20.85 8.02 3.61
CA ASN A 158 21.82 7.38 2.70
C ASN A 158 22.93 8.35 2.28
N ALA A 159 22.62 9.61 2.01
CA ALA A 159 23.61 10.62 1.70
C ALA A 159 24.59 10.84 2.87
N ILE A 160 24.08 11.01 4.09
CA ILE A 160 24.90 11.17 5.31
C ILE A 160 25.83 9.95 5.51
N LEU A 161 25.31 8.73 5.36
CA LEU A 161 26.10 7.51 5.52
C LEU A 161 27.17 7.37 4.44
N SER A 162 26.87 7.77 3.21
CA SER A 162 27.85 7.79 2.09
C SER A 162 28.98 8.78 2.36
N GLU A 163 28.67 10.00 2.84
CA GLU A 163 29.68 10.99 3.23
C GLU A 163 30.60 10.49 4.35
N GLN A 164 30.09 9.61 5.22
CA GLN A 164 30.87 8.96 6.29
C GLN A 164 31.60 7.70 5.81
N ASN A 165 31.63 7.41 4.51
CA ASN A 165 32.20 6.19 3.92
C ASN A 165 31.62 4.90 4.53
N SER A 166 30.36 4.91 4.96
CA SER A 166 29.68 3.74 5.48
C SER A 166 29.15 2.87 4.32
N SER A 167 29.36 1.56 4.41
CA SER A 167 28.75 0.59 3.51
C SER A 167 27.29 0.27 3.86
N LYS A 168 26.75 0.87 4.94
CA LYS A 168 25.38 0.61 5.40
C LYS A 168 24.40 1.54 4.70
N GLU A 169 23.22 1.00 4.42
CA GLU A 169 22.09 1.78 3.95
C GLU A 169 21.23 2.29 5.11
N MET A 170 20.62 3.46 4.91
CA MET A 170 19.64 3.99 5.85
C MET A 170 18.37 3.16 5.82
N SER A 171 17.92 2.81 7.00
CA SER A 171 16.65 2.11 7.23
C SER A 171 15.79 2.89 8.21
N MET A 172 14.55 2.43 8.42
CA MET A 172 13.64 3.03 9.39
C MET A 172 12.80 1.93 10.05
N SER A 173 12.71 1.92 11.37
CA SER A 173 11.78 1.06 12.10
C SER A 173 10.43 1.77 12.29
N ALA A 174 9.36 1.02 12.58
CA ALA A 174 8.06 1.60 12.89
C ALA A 174 8.10 2.52 14.13
N GLU A 175 8.99 2.26 15.09
CA GLU A 175 9.21 3.14 16.24
C GLU A 175 9.86 4.46 15.82
N GLU A 176 10.91 4.40 15.02
CA GLU A 176 11.59 5.61 14.52
C GLU A 176 10.63 6.47 13.68
N ALA A 177 9.87 5.86 12.77
CA ALA A 177 8.84 6.56 12.02
C ALA A 177 7.81 7.23 12.94
N THR A 178 7.35 6.53 13.97
CA THR A 178 6.36 7.04 14.92
C THR A 178 6.89 8.24 15.70
N TYR A 179 8.07 8.12 16.30
CA TYR A 179 8.58 9.13 17.23
C TYR A 179 9.35 10.25 16.55
N CYS A 180 10.06 9.97 15.46
CA CYS A 180 10.85 10.97 14.77
C CYS A 180 10.12 11.64 13.60
N ILE A 181 8.93 11.10 13.18
CA ILE A 181 8.17 11.68 12.07
C ILE A 181 6.72 11.95 12.48
N PHE A 182 5.91 10.91 12.72
CA PHE A 182 4.45 11.03 12.82
C PHE A 182 3.95 11.80 14.04
N ASN A 183 4.66 11.72 15.17
CA ASN A 183 4.24 12.35 16.41
C ASN A 183 4.93 13.69 16.70
N ASP A 184 5.81 14.15 15.82
CA ASP A 184 6.53 15.43 16.01
C ASP A 184 5.95 16.51 15.08
N ILE A 185 5.28 17.52 15.67
CA ILE A 185 4.69 18.64 14.92
C ILE A 185 5.74 19.33 14.04
N ARG A 186 6.98 19.44 14.49
CA ARG A 186 8.04 20.10 13.72
C ARG A 186 8.30 19.42 12.38
N VAL A 187 8.14 18.09 12.35
CA VAL A 187 8.26 17.28 11.13
C VAL A 187 6.99 17.41 10.31
N THR A 188 5.84 17.17 10.94
CA THR A 188 4.56 17.12 10.23
C THR A 188 4.07 18.49 9.75
N SER A 189 4.61 19.60 10.31
CA SER A 189 4.43 20.96 9.79
C SER A 189 5.51 21.39 8.79
N GLY A 190 6.52 20.54 8.54
CA GLY A 190 7.63 20.87 7.63
C GLY A 190 8.65 21.86 8.18
N THR A 191 8.72 22.02 9.51
CA THR A 191 9.63 23.00 10.17
C THR A 191 11.08 22.50 10.18
N ILE A 192 11.32 21.18 10.25
CA ILE A 192 12.65 20.57 10.18
C ILE A 192 12.82 19.74 8.93
N SER A 193 14.04 19.75 8.42
CA SER A 193 14.38 19.10 7.16
C SER A 193 14.52 17.56 7.29
N ALA A 194 14.39 16.86 6.17
CA ALA A 194 14.63 15.42 6.12
C ALA A 194 16.05 15.04 6.59
N ASN A 195 17.04 15.91 6.33
CA ASN A 195 18.43 15.71 6.77
C ASN A 195 18.55 15.74 8.30
N GLU A 196 17.91 16.72 8.96
CA GLU A 196 17.90 16.81 10.43
C GLU A 196 17.20 15.62 11.09
N ILE A 197 16.11 15.13 10.47
CA ILE A 197 15.41 13.94 10.94
C ILE A 197 16.29 12.70 10.82
N ALA A 198 16.92 12.50 9.66
CA ALA A 198 17.84 11.39 9.43
C ALA A 198 19.01 11.41 10.41
N GLN A 199 19.62 12.58 10.62
CA GLN A 199 20.70 12.77 11.58
C GLN A 199 20.25 12.44 13.02
N THR A 200 19.04 12.82 13.39
CA THR A 200 18.44 12.48 14.71
C THR A 200 18.32 10.97 14.88
N ILE A 201 17.79 10.27 13.88
CA ILE A 201 17.65 8.80 13.93
C ILE A 201 19.03 8.14 14.05
N LEU A 202 20.01 8.54 13.24
CA LEU A 202 21.37 7.99 13.29
C LEU A 202 22.05 8.25 14.64
N ASN A 203 21.91 9.45 15.20
CA ASN A 203 22.43 9.79 16.52
C ASN A 203 21.75 8.97 17.63
N ASN A 204 20.44 8.77 17.56
CA ASN A 204 19.70 7.96 18.51
C ASN A 204 20.19 6.51 18.50
N ARG A 205 20.46 5.94 17.31
CA ARG A 205 21.02 4.59 17.16
C ARG A 205 22.43 4.50 17.77
N LYS A 206 23.29 5.45 17.46
CA LYS A 206 24.65 5.54 18.00
C LYS A 206 24.64 5.59 19.54
N ASN A 207 23.71 6.32 20.12
CA ASN A 207 23.58 6.49 21.58
C ASN A 207 22.65 5.45 22.22
N LYS A 208 22.18 4.42 21.48
CA LYS A 208 21.31 3.34 21.97
C LYS A 208 20.03 3.84 22.64
N ILE A 209 19.49 4.96 22.16
CA ILE A 209 18.25 5.55 22.67
C ILE A 209 17.08 4.62 22.34
N LYS A 210 16.20 4.37 23.31
CA LYS A 210 14.95 3.64 23.13
C LYS A 210 13.82 4.60 22.79
N TYR A 211 12.84 4.17 22.02
CA TYR A 211 11.70 5.01 21.64
C TYR A 211 10.47 4.76 22.51
N TYR A 212 10.02 3.52 22.59
CA TYR A 212 8.83 3.19 23.34
C TYR A 212 9.08 3.12 24.84
N ASN A 213 8.37 3.98 25.60
CA ASN A 213 8.34 3.93 27.05
C ASN A 213 6.92 3.57 27.55
N PRO A 214 6.70 2.37 28.12
CA PRO A 214 5.38 1.96 28.61
C PRO A 214 4.77 2.88 29.69
N LYS A 215 5.62 3.63 30.39
CA LYS A 215 5.21 4.57 31.44
C LYS A 215 4.87 5.97 30.94
N ASP A 216 5.07 6.25 29.65
CA ASP A 216 4.77 7.57 29.09
C ASP A 216 3.25 7.82 29.09
N LYS A 217 2.82 8.89 29.75
CA LYS A 217 1.42 9.27 29.90
C LYS A 217 0.75 9.55 28.55
N LYS A 218 1.52 10.05 27.56
CA LYS A 218 1.03 10.39 26.23
C LYS A 218 0.60 9.16 25.42
N ILE A 219 1.08 7.99 25.78
CA ILE A 219 0.76 6.73 25.12
C ILE A 219 -0.20 5.88 25.93
N ARG A 220 -0.80 6.42 26.98
CA ARG A 220 -1.84 5.71 27.77
C ARG A 220 -3.16 5.63 26.99
N SER A 221 -3.91 4.57 27.25
CA SER A 221 -5.28 4.43 26.79
C SER A 221 -6.21 5.44 27.47
N LEU A 222 -7.43 5.61 26.96
CA LEU A 222 -8.48 6.41 27.60
C LEU A 222 -8.84 5.91 29.00
N THR A 223 -8.64 4.62 29.27
CA THR A 223 -8.86 3.99 30.59
C THR A 223 -7.68 4.18 31.56
N GLY A 224 -6.65 4.92 31.16
CA GLY A 224 -5.45 5.15 31.98
C GLY A 224 -4.39 4.05 31.92
N SER A 225 -4.70 2.90 31.33
CA SER A 225 -3.72 1.82 31.15
C SER A 225 -2.68 2.17 30.09
N PRO A 226 -1.41 1.81 30.24
CA PRO A 226 -0.39 2.00 29.21
C PRO A 226 -0.79 1.27 27.93
N ARG A 227 -0.58 1.93 26.78
CA ARG A 227 -0.75 1.28 25.47
C ARG A 227 0.42 0.36 25.21
N THR A 228 0.17 -0.72 24.48
CA THR A 228 1.24 -1.59 23.99
C THR A 228 2.09 -0.87 22.95
N LYS A 229 3.31 -1.35 22.71
CA LYS A 229 4.17 -0.86 21.63
C LYS A 229 3.44 -0.85 20.28
N GLY A 230 2.73 -1.93 19.96
CA GLY A 230 1.94 -2.03 18.73
C GLY A 230 0.82 -1.00 18.64
N ASP A 231 0.17 -0.64 19.75
CA ASP A 231 -0.86 0.41 19.75
C ASP A 231 -0.29 1.80 19.47
N VAL A 232 0.94 2.04 19.87
CA VAL A 232 1.61 3.33 19.67
C VAL A 232 2.10 3.46 18.23
N THR A 233 2.74 2.42 17.69
CA THR A 233 3.43 2.46 16.40
C THR A 233 2.54 2.17 15.19
N ARG A 234 1.29 1.73 15.40
CA ARG A 234 0.42 1.18 14.35
C ARG A 234 0.19 2.11 13.16
N TYR A 235 0.03 3.41 13.35
CA TYR A 235 -0.26 4.34 12.24
C TYR A 235 0.94 4.50 11.30
N ALA A 236 2.12 4.68 11.86
CA ALA A 236 3.34 4.73 11.06
C ALA A 236 3.62 3.37 10.40
N LYS A 237 3.39 2.27 11.14
CA LYS A 237 3.59 0.92 10.61
C LYS A 237 2.67 0.62 9.42
N ASP A 238 1.39 1.01 9.47
CA ASP A 238 0.48 0.78 8.35
C ASP A 238 0.96 1.48 7.07
N ILE A 239 1.46 2.71 7.18
CA ILE A 239 2.00 3.43 6.01
C ILE A 239 3.28 2.75 5.49
N LEU A 240 4.17 2.31 6.38
CA LEU A 240 5.36 1.57 5.98
C LEU A 240 5.00 0.25 5.29
N ASP A 241 4.03 -0.49 5.82
CA ASP A 241 3.53 -1.74 5.22
C ASP A 241 2.90 -1.48 3.84
N TYR A 242 2.12 -0.40 3.67
CA TYR A 242 1.59 -0.02 2.34
C TYR A 242 2.70 0.37 1.37
N MET A 243 3.74 1.06 1.84
CA MET A 243 4.90 1.40 1.02
C MET A 243 5.71 0.15 0.61
N GLU A 244 5.75 -0.87 1.46
CA GLU A 244 6.36 -2.17 1.13
C GLU A 244 5.57 -2.90 0.03
N ILE A 245 4.23 -3.03 0.17
CA ILE A 245 3.37 -3.62 -0.85
C ILE A 245 3.42 -2.81 -2.16
N ALA A 246 3.54 -1.48 -2.08
CA ALA A 246 3.75 -0.60 -3.22
C ALA A 246 5.15 -0.73 -3.87
N ASN A 247 5.97 -1.67 -3.42
CA ASN A 247 7.35 -1.86 -3.89
C ASN A 247 8.26 -0.61 -3.77
N LEU A 248 7.96 0.29 -2.85
CA LEU A 248 8.82 1.44 -2.55
C LEU A 248 9.86 1.11 -1.48
N LEU A 249 9.51 0.21 -0.57
CA LEU A 249 10.36 -0.25 0.52
C LEU A 249 10.51 -1.77 0.48
N THR A 250 11.53 -2.27 1.15
CA THR A 250 11.74 -3.68 1.49
C THR A 250 12.03 -3.80 2.98
N THR A 251 11.59 -4.89 3.60
CA THR A 251 11.72 -5.09 5.06
C THR A 251 12.72 -6.19 5.37
N THR A 252 13.63 -5.90 6.29
CA THR A 252 14.56 -6.89 6.85
C THR A 252 14.65 -6.69 8.36
N ASN A 253 14.36 -7.72 9.14
CA ASN A 253 14.40 -7.70 10.61
C ASN A 253 13.62 -6.53 11.26
N GLY A 254 12.48 -6.16 10.66
CA GLY A 254 11.62 -5.06 11.15
C GLY A 254 12.12 -3.65 10.83
N TYR A 255 13.11 -3.54 9.96
CA TYR A 255 13.61 -2.28 9.41
C TYR A 255 13.26 -2.20 7.92
N TYR A 256 12.77 -1.04 7.50
CA TYR A 256 12.36 -0.72 6.14
C TYR A 256 13.46 0.06 5.44
N TYR A 257 13.81 -0.37 4.24
CA TYR A 257 14.85 0.19 3.37
C TYR A 257 14.23 0.64 2.05
N LEU A 258 14.83 1.62 1.38
CA LEU A 258 14.43 1.95 0.01
C LEU A 258 14.71 0.78 -0.92
N LYS A 259 13.76 0.48 -1.81
CA LYS A 259 13.92 -0.59 -2.80
C LYS A 259 14.74 -0.09 -3.99
N GLY A 260 15.99 -0.52 -4.10
CA GLY A 260 16.99 0.02 -5.02
C GLY A 260 16.65 -0.12 -6.51
N ASN A 261 15.82 -1.10 -6.90
CA ASN A 261 15.37 -1.26 -8.28
C ASN A 261 14.17 -0.38 -8.66
N GLU A 262 13.59 0.37 -7.73
CA GLU A 262 12.43 1.23 -7.91
C GLU A 262 12.77 2.73 -7.86
N LEU A 263 14.00 3.09 -8.21
CA LEU A 263 14.50 4.47 -8.12
C LEU A 263 13.62 5.49 -8.86
N ALA A 264 13.07 5.13 -10.01
CA ALA A 264 12.19 6.02 -10.78
C ALA A 264 10.91 6.38 -10.01
N ALA A 265 10.26 5.39 -9.37
CA ALA A 265 9.09 5.63 -8.52
C ALA A 265 9.47 6.44 -7.27
N ILE A 266 10.57 6.08 -6.61
CA ILE A 266 11.10 6.79 -5.41
C ILE A 266 11.38 8.26 -5.73
N GLN A 267 11.98 8.57 -6.89
CA GLN A 267 12.24 9.94 -7.33
C GLN A 267 10.95 10.75 -7.51
N LYS A 268 9.90 10.16 -8.07
CA LYS A 268 8.59 10.83 -8.21
C LYS A 268 8.01 11.24 -6.85
N TYR A 269 8.11 10.40 -5.84
CA TYR A 269 7.69 10.77 -4.47
C TYR A 269 8.58 11.84 -3.86
N ARG A 270 9.91 11.74 -4.02
CA ARG A 270 10.85 12.75 -3.52
C ARG A 270 10.53 14.14 -4.04
N ASP A 271 10.22 14.22 -5.33
CA ASP A 271 10.04 15.48 -6.07
C ASP A 271 8.56 15.93 -6.13
N ASP A 272 7.65 15.16 -5.52
CA ASP A 272 6.22 15.45 -5.49
C ASP A 272 5.92 16.81 -4.85
N LYS A 273 5.21 17.66 -5.59
CA LYS A 273 4.74 18.98 -5.14
C LYS A 273 3.21 19.06 -5.09
N THR A 274 2.51 17.96 -5.40
CA THR A 274 1.05 17.94 -5.37
C THR A 274 0.54 18.09 -3.95
N TRP A 275 -0.53 18.83 -3.79
CA TRP A 275 -1.15 19.10 -2.50
C TRP A 275 -2.63 19.42 -2.67
N PHE A 276 -3.47 18.86 -1.81
CA PHE A 276 -4.87 19.27 -1.74
C PHE A 276 -5.00 20.57 -0.95
N ASN A 277 -5.50 21.60 -1.61
CA ASN A 277 -5.55 22.95 -1.08
C ASN A 277 -6.85 23.29 -0.33
N GLY A 278 -7.87 22.44 -0.32
CA GLY A 278 -9.20 22.73 0.21
C GLY A 278 -9.21 23.21 1.67
N TYR A 279 -8.24 22.77 2.46
CA TYR A 279 -8.12 23.20 3.86
C TYR A 279 -7.27 24.45 4.08
N ASN A 280 -6.65 25.03 3.04
CA ASN A 280 -5.68 26.12 3.20
C ASN A 280 -6.28 27.38 3.81
N SER A 281 -7.53 27.68 3.52
CA SER A 281 -8.25 28.85 4.05
C SER A 281 -8.52 28.80 5.55
N PHE A 282 -8.37 27.63 6.17
CA PHE A 282 -8.62 27.44 7.61
C PHE A 282 -7.39 27.60 8.49
N TYR A 283 -6.19 27.49 7.93
CA TYR A 283 -4.97 27.67 8.71
C TYR A 283 -4.88 29.09 9.28
N GLY A 284 -4.56 29.16 10.57
CA GLY A 284 -4.51 30.43 11.32
C GLY A 284 -5.85 30.94 11.85
N LYS A 285 -6.99 30.31 11.50
CA LYS A 285 -8.28 30.62 12.11
C LYS A 285 -8.36 30.00 13.51
N LYS A 286 -8.91 30.77 14.48
CA LYS A 286 -9.10 30.28 15.85
C LYS A 286 -10.37 29.48 16.01
N ASP A 287 -11.43 29.92 15.35
CA ASP A 287 -12.75 29.30 15.42
C ASP A 287 -13.11 28.70 14.06
N ILE A 288 -13.00 27.39 13.96
CA ILE A 288 -13.35 26.61 12.77
C ILE A 288 -14.54 25.74 13.14
N GLU A 289 -15.65 25.91 12.43
CA GLU A 289 -16.79 25.02 12.62
C GLU A 289 -16.54 23.66 11.95
N THR A 290 -16.87 22.59 12.66
CA THR A 290 -16.71 21.22 12.14
C THR A 290 -17.52 21.00 10.86
N MET A 291 -18.68 21.68 10.75
CA MET A 291 -19.56 21.61 9.60
C MET A 291 -18.94 22.21 8.33
N GLU A 292 -18.13 23.27 8.47
CA GLU A 292 -17.41 23.87 7.33
C GLU A 292 -16.36 22.91 6.77
N LEU A 293 -15.66 22.19 7.67
CA LEU A 293 -14.64 21.19 7.27
C LEU A 293 -15.27 19.97 6.59
N ALA A 294 -16.46 19.57 7.03
CA ALA A 294 -17.18 18.43 6.43
C ALA A 294 -17.59 18.68 4.97
N LYS A 295 -17.82 19.95 4.58
CA LYS A 295 -18.16 20.30 3.19
C LYS A 295 -17.02 20.07 2.20
N ILE A 296 -15.77 20.05 2.69
CA ILE A 296 -14.58 19.85 1.86
C ILE A 296 -14.36 18.38 1.51
N GLU A 297 -15.11 17.46 2.12
CA GLU A 297 -14.97 16.03 1.87
C GLU A 297 -15.23 15.67 0.38
N SER A 298 -16.24 16.27 -0.24
CA SER A 298 -16.53 16.06 -1.67
C SER A 298 -15.41 16.56 -2.58
N GLU A 299 -14.82 17.73 -2.26
CA GLU A 299 -13.67 18.28 -2.98
C GLU A 299 -12.43 17.39 -2.83
N TRP A 300 -12.26 16.75 -1.66
CA TRP A 300 -11.18 15.80 -1.42
C TRP A 300 -11.31 14.57 -2.33
N PHE A 301 -12.50 13.96 -2.40
CA PHE A 301 -12.71 12.81 -3.26
C PHE A 301 -12.49 13.17 -4.73
N GLU A 302 -12.90 14.36 -5.15
CA GLU A 302 -12.63 14.86 -6.50
C GLU A 302 -11.13 15.03 -6.75
N TYR A 303 -10.39 15.62 -5.80
CA TYR A 303 -8.94 15.74 -5.87
C TYR A 303 -8.24 14.38 -5.98
N VAL A 304 -8.60 13.42 -5.14
CA VAL A 304 -7.99 12.08 -5.17
C VAL A 304 -8.21 11.41 -6.53
N ASN A 305 -9.42 11.51 -7.07
CA ASN A 305 -9.76 10.92 -8.37
C ASN A 305 -9.08 11.65 -9.54
N ASN A 306 -9.02 12.97 -9.52
CA ASN A 306 -8.34 13.78 -10.55
C ASN A 306 -6.81 13.66 -10.46
N SER A 307 -6.27 13.39 -9.28
CA SER A 307 -4.84 13.16 -9.06
C SER A 307 -4.41 11.77 -9.51
N MET A 308 -5.37 10.86 -9.68
CA MET A 308 -5.12 9.52 -10.17
C MET A 308 -4.73 9.58 -11.64
N LYS A 309 -3.44 9.44 -11.88
CA LYS A 309 -2.86 9.30 -13.22
C LYS A 309 -2.29 7.89 -13.32
N PRO A 310 -3.02 6.93 -13.92
CA PRO A 310 -2.57 5.54 -14.04
C PRO A 310 -1.16 5.41 -14.60
N ASP A 311 -0.79 6.32 -15.50
CA ASP A 311 0.53 6.34 -16.16
C ASP A 311 1.65 6.94 -15.30
N LEU A 312 1.32 7.53 -14.14
CA LEU A 312 2.31 8.22 -13.31
C LEU A 312 3.50 7.30 -12.93
N PHE A 313 3.22 6.03 -12.69
CA PHE A 313 4.22 5.03 -12.30
C PHE A 313 4.44 3.96 -13.38
N LYS A 314 3.87 4.13 -14.58
CA LYS A 314 4.19 3.24 -15.71
C LYS A 314 5.69 3.28 -15.97
N THR A 315 6.28 2.12 -16.07
CA THR A 315 7.64 1.98 -16.56
C THR A 315 7.58 2.10 -18.09
N ASP A 316 8.51 2.82 -18.69
CA ASP A 316 8.66 2.84 -20.15
C ASP A 316 9.18 1.47 -20.59
N VAL A 317 8.22 0.61 -20.93
CA VAL A 317 8.49 -0.77 -21.33
C VAL A 317 9.24 -0.83 -22.65
N GLN A 318 9.06 0.15 -23.55
CA GLN A 318 9.79 0.20 -24.82
C GLN A 318 11.29 0.36 -24.61
N THR A 319 11.69 1.24 -23.66
CA THR A 319 13.11 1.40 -23.32
C THR A 319 13.72 0.09 -22.80
N ILE A 320 12.93 -0.69 -22.05
CA ILE A 320 13.39 -1.96 -21.47
C ILE A 320 13.46 -3.04 -22.55
N PHE A 321 12.44 -3.18 -23.41
CA PHE A 321 12.44 -4.16 -24.51
C PHE A 321 13.49 -3.80 -25.59
N GLY A 322 13.72 -2.55 -25.91
CA GLY A 322 14.77 -2.10 -26.84
C GLY A 322 16.19 -2.48 -26.39
N GLN A 323 16.39 -2.68 -25.08
CA GLN A 323 17.67 -3.10 -24.51
C GLN A 323 17.86 -4.63 -24.45
N THR A 324 16.79 -5.42 -24.57
CA THR A 324 16.85 -6.87 -24.31
C THR A 324 17.15 -7.76 -25.53
N GLY A 325 17.14 -7.25 -26.75
CA GLY A 325 17.34 -8.08 -27.95
C GLY A 325 16.21 -9.12 -28.14
N THR A 326 16.20 -9.75 -29.30
CA THR A 326 15.22 -10.75 -29.70
C THR A 326 15.09 -11.90 -28.68
N ILE A 327 13.89 -12.09 -28.18
CA ILE A 327 13.54 -13.33 -27.45
C ILE A 327 13.21 -14.37 -28.51
N ASP A 328 14.13 -15.32 -28.74
CA ASP A 328 13.86 -16.52 -29.56
C ASP A 328 12.98 -17.50 -28.77
N VAL A 329 11.69 -17.21 -28.69
CA VAL A 329 10.69 -18.10 -28.12
C VAL A 329 9.56 -18.22 -29.13
N VAL A 330 9.02 -19.42 -29.28
CA VAL A 330 7.78 -19.67 -30.05
C VAL A 330 6.64 -18.94 -29.30
N ILE A 331 6.37 -17.76 -29.75
CA ILE A 331 5.46 -16.81 -29.11
C ILE A 331 4.08 -17.00 -29.73
N ASP A 332 3.07 -17.32 -28.90
CA ASP A 332 1.66 -17.32 -29.28
C ASP A 332 1.27 -15.93 -29.86
N ASP A 333 0.26 -15.89 -30.71
CA ASP A 333 -0.18 -14.66 -31.40
C ASP A 333 -0.64 -13.57 -30.42
N ARG A 334 -1.20 -13.95 -29.26
CA ARG A 334 -1.49 -13.02 -28.13
C ARG A 334 -0.24 -12.35 -27.58
N ILE A 335 0.83 -13.11 -27.46
CA ILE A 335 2.13 -12.61 -27.01
C ILE A 335 2.69 -11.60 -28.01
N LYS A 336 2.56 -11.88 -29.32
CA LYS A 336 2.96 -10.96 -30.39
C LYS A 336 2.16 -9.66 -30.34
N GLU A 337 0.86 -9.75 -30.08
CA GLU A 337 -0.03 -8.58 -29.96
C GLU A 337 0.39 -7.69 -28.79
N VAL A 338 0.57 -8.28 -27.60
CA VAL A 338 1.05 -7.56 -26.40
C VAL A 338 2.44 -6.97 -26.63
N VAL A 339 3.36 -7.70 -27.25
CA VAL A 339 4.74 -7.25 -27.52
C VAL A 339 4.79 -6.14 -28.57
N SER A 340 3.84 -6.05 -29.51
CA SER A 340 3.81 -5.05 -30.58
C SER A 340 3.06 -3.76 -30.20
N SER A 341 2.32 -3.71 -29.10
CA SER A 341 1.57 -2.52 -28.71
C SER A 341 2.47 -1.45 -28.07
N ASP A 342 2.24 -0.20 -28.44
CA ASP A 342 3.00 0.95 -27.91
C ASP A 342 2.56 1.35 -26.49
N ASP A 343 1.45 0.79 -25.98
CA ASP A 343 0.79 1.19 -24.74
C ASP A 343 0.80 0.05 -23.67
N ARG A 344 1.96 -0.60 -23.50
CA ARG A 344 2.11 -1.74 -22.59
C ARG A 344 2.14 -1.35 -21.14
N THR A 345 1.46 -2.15 -20.32
CA THR A 345 1.45 -2.01 -18.87
C THR A 345 2.29 -3.11 -18.19
N MET A 346 2.60 -2.94 -16.90
CA MET A 346 3.22 -4.02 -16.10
C MET A 346 2.30 -5.25 -16.02
N LYS A 347 0.98 -5.03 -16.08
CA LYS A 347 -0.02 -6.11 -16.14
C LYS A 347 0.12 -6.93 -17.43
N ASP A 348 0.35 -6.28 -18.58
CA ASP A 348 0.55 -6.99 -19.85
C ASP A 348 1.79 -7.89 -19.80
N ILE A 349 2.85 -7.44 -19.12
CA ILE A 349 4.06 -8.24 -18.89
C ILE A 349 3.76 -9.42 -17.95
N GLY A 350 2.97 -9.20 -16.88
CA GLY A 350 2.50 -10.23 -15.96
C GLY A 350 1.68 -11.30 -16.71
N ASN A 351 0.64 -10.86 -17.39
CA ASN A 351 -0.25 -11.74 -18.19
C ASN A 351 0.53 -12.56 -19.24
N LEU A 352 1.56 -11.95 -19.84
CA LEU A 352 2.45 -12.63 -20.76
C LEU A 352 3.22 -13.77 -20.08
N GLY A 353 3.79 -13.50 -18.89
CA GLY A 353 4.47 -14.49 -18.09
C GLY A 353 3.56 -15.66 -17.69
N GLU A 354 2.35 -15.36 -17.22
CA GLU A 354 1.35 -16.35 -16.88
C GLU A 354 0.96 -17.22 -18.08
N ALA A 355 0.72 -16.62 -19.26
CA ALA A 355 0.41 -17.36 -20.48
C ALA A 355 1.56 -18.29 -20.91
N MET A 356 2.82 -17.84 -20.80
CA MET A 356 4.00 -18.65 -21.09
C MET A 356 4.13 -19.83 -20.14
N ILE A 357 3.99 -19.62 -18.84
CA ILE A 357 4.09 -20.68 -17.84
C ILE A 357 2.92 -21.67 -17.96
N CYS A 358 1.70 -21.18 -18.21
CA CYS A 358 0.54 -22.03 -18.48
C CYS A 358 0.79 -22.94 -19.71
N GLY A 359 1.35 -22.40 -20.77
CA GLY A 359 1.75 -23.16 -21.95
C GLY A 359 2.85 -24.18 -21.64
N HIS A 360 3.84 -23.80 -20.84
CA HIS A 360 4.91 -24.69 -20.37
C HIS A 360 4.35 -25.86 -19.55
N GLU A 361 3.46 -25.61 -18.61
CA GLU A 361 2.84 -26.64 -17.78
C GLU A 361 2.02 -27.63 -18.60
N LYS A 362 1.25 -27.17 -19.59
CA LYS A 362 0.53 -28.02 -20.54
C LYS A 362 1.48 -28.92 -21.31
N MET A 363 2.60 -28.36 -21.78
CA MET A 363 3.62 -29.15 -22.51
C MET A 363 4.33 -30.13 -21.57
N ARG A 364 4.67 -29.73 -20.33
CA ARG A 364 5.27 -30.61 -19.32
C ARG A 364 4.41 -31.85 -19.07
N LEU A 365 3.11 -31.65 -18.83
CA LEU A 365 2.18 -32.76 -18.62
C LEU A 365 2.06 -33.67 -19.86
N LYS A 366 2.00 -33.08 -21.07
CA LYS A 366 1.92 -33.83 -22.32
C LYS A 366 3.16 -34.68 -22.57
N ILE A 367 4.37 -34.13 -22.41
CA ILE A 367 5.63 -34.83 -22.59
C ILE A 367 5.77 -36.01 -21.60
N ASN A 368 5.27 -35.87 -20.39
CA ASN A 368 5.29 -36.89 -19.36
C ASN A 368 4.11 -37.89 -19.47
N GLY A 369 3.27 -37.80 -20.52
CA GLY A 369 2.19 -38.78 -20.77
C GLY A 369 0.91 -38.53 -19.97
N TYR A 370 0.74 -37.36 -19.34
CA TYR A 370 -0.43 -37.01 -18.52
C TYR A 370 -1.42 -36.15 -19.30
N GLU A 371 -1.76 -36.51 -20.53
CA GLU A 371 -2.64 -35.72 -21.40
C GLU A 371 -4.01 -35.42 -20.79
N LYS A 372 -4.51 -36.26 -19.88
CA LYS A 372 -5.78 -36.07 -19.19
C LYS A 372 -5.81 -34.75 -18.39
N PHE A 373 -4.67 -34.34 -17.82
CA PHE A 373 -4.55 -33.12 -17.02
C PHE A 373 -4.29 -31.87 -17.85
N VAL A 374 -3.81 -31.97 -19.08
CA VAL A 374 -3.48 -30.82 -19.94
C VAL A 374 -4.66 -29.85 -20.10
N ARG A 375 -5.88 -30.40 -20.18
CA ARG A 375 -7.12 -29.59 -20.34
C ARG A 375 -7.56 -28.91 -19.05
N LEU A 376 -7.05 -29.35 -17.91
CA LEU A 376 -7.40 -28.85 -16.59
C LEU A 376 -6.43 -27.75 -16.14
N VAL A 377 -5.28 -27.58 -16.80
CA VAL A 377 -4.35 -26.50 -16.50
C VAL A 377 -4.97 -25.18 -16.93
N GLN A 378 -5.12 -24.27 -15.98
CA GLN A 378 -5.78 -22.98 -16.20
C GLN A 378 -5.09 -21.84 -15.47
N ILE A 379 -5.13 -20.65 -16.07
CA ILE A 379 -4.85 -19.41 -15.37
C ILE A 379 -6.06 -19.09 -14.51
N VAL A 380 -5.82 -18.77 -13.25
CA VAL A 380 -6.89 -18.46 -12.29
C VAL A 380 -7.18 -16.98 -12.31
N ASP A 381 -8.17 -16.60 -13.09
CA ASP A 381 -8.67 -15.21 -13.17
C ASP A 381 -9.94 -15.08 -12.31
N SER A 382 -9.79 -14.46 -11.15
CA SER A 382 -10.93 -14.21 -10.25
C SER A 382 -11.01 -12.73 -9.91
N PRO A 383 -11.95 -12.00 -10.50
CA PRO A 383 -12.08 -10.54 -10.29
C PRO A 383 -12.47 -10.17 -8.86
N SER A 384 -12.99 -11.12 -8.07
CA SER A 384 -13.50 -10.84 -6.73
C SER A 384 -12.63 -11.40 -5.59
N TYR A 385 -11.68 -12.28 -5.92
CA TYR A 385 -10.89 -12.97 -4.92
C TYR A 385 -9.61 -13.51 -5.54
N HIS A 386 -8.46 -13.00 -5.10
CA HIS A 386 -7.17 -13.53 -5.52
C HIS A 386 -6.82 -14.74 -4.67
N PRO A 387 -6.69 -15.94 -5.25
CA PRO A 387 -6.46 -17.18 -4.50
C PRO A 387 -5.05 -17.25 -3.89
N GLY A 388 -4.12 -16.38 -4.31
CA GLY A 388 -2.73 -16.34 -3.89
C GLY A 388 -1.82 -17.19 -4.76
N PHE A 389 -2.25 -17.49 -5.97
CA PHE A 389 -1.48 -18.11 -7.06
C PHE A 389 -2.16 -17.82 -8.40
N ASP A 390 -1.39 -17.86 -9.48
CA ASP A 390 -1.83 -17.45 -10.82
C ASP A 390 -2.27 -18.64 -11.68
N ILE A 391 -1.69 -19.82 -11.48
CA ILE A 391 -1.97 -21.01 -12.30
C ILE A 391 -2.26 -22.21 -11.41
N ASP A 392 -3.36 -22.90 -11.74
CA ASP A 392 -3.70 -24.22 -11.22
C ASP A 392 -3.26 -25.29 -12.24
N SER A 393 -2.34 -26.14 -11.85
CA SER A 393 -1.78 -27.24 -12.64
C SER A 393 -1.77 -28.54 -11.84
N TYR A 394 -1.10 -29.56 -12.33
CA TYR A 394 -1.03 -30.89 -11.72
C TYR A 394 0.40 -31.42 -11.67
N GLU A 395 0.71 -32.27 -10.71
CA GLU A 395 1.98 -32.97 -10.69
C GLU A 395 2.07 -33.97 -11.83
N ALA A 396 3.29 -34.20 -12.36
CA ALA A 396 3.55 -35.14 -13.47
C ALA A 396 4.15 -36.46 -12.96
N ASP A 397 3.55 -37.00 -11.91
CA ASP A 397 4.01 -38.20 -11.21
C ASP A 397 2.95 -39.32 -11.13
N GLY A 398 1.78 -39.08 -11.74
CA GLY A 398 0.66 -40.01 -11.75
C GLY A 398 -0.33 -39.85 -10.63
N THR A 399 -0.06 -38.95 -9.67
CA THR A 399 -1.05 -38.52 -8.68
C THR A 399 -2.07 -37.54 -9.29
N GLU A 400 -3.11 -37.22 -8.57
CA GLU A 400 -4.07 -36.16 -8.93
C GLU A 400 -3.79 -34.90 -8.11
N ASP A 401 -2.57 -34.78 -7.57
CA ASP A 401 -2.16 -33.68 -6.76
C ASP A 401 -2.01 -32.40 -7.60
N HIS A 402 -2.58 -31.31 -7.09
CA HIS A 402 -2.49 -30.00 -7.72
C HIS A 402 -1.11 -29.39 -7.52
N ARG A 403 -0.71 -28.60 -8.52
CA ARG A 403 0.48 -27.76 -8.49
C ARG A 403 0.05 -26.32 -8.68
N TYR A 404 0.18 -25.52 -7.65
CA TYR A 404 -0.23 -24.13 -7.62
C TYR A 404 0.98 -23.23 -7.90
N ILE A 405 0.89 -22.39 -8.91
CA ILE A 405 2.04 -21.64 -9.41
C ILE A 405 1.75 -20.15 -9.34
N GLU A 406 2.61 -19.45 -8.63
CA GLU A 406 2.68 -17.98 -8.64
C GLU A 406 3.71 -17.56 -9.69
N VAL A 407 3.34 -16.66 -10.61
CA VAL A 407 4.22 -16.25 -11.70
C VAL A 407 4.79 -14.87 -11.44
N LYS A 408 6.10 -14.78 -11.31
CA LYS A 408 6.82 -13.50 -11.17
C LYS A 408 7.60 -13.21 -12.44
N THR A 409 7.07 -12.29 -13.24
CA THR A 409 7.65 -11.93 -14.54
C THR A 409 8.61 -10.77 -14.43
N THR A 410 9.77 -10.88 -15.07
CA THR A 410 10.74 -9.79 -15.20
C THR A 410 11.29 -9.74 -16.62
N ILE A 411 11.55 -8.52 -17.08
CA ILE A 411 12.22 -8.25 -18.36
C ILE A 411 13.71 -7.94 -18.17
N SER A 412 14.24 -8.14 -16.94
CA SER A 412 15.66 -7.93 -16.64
C SER A 412 16.52 -8.99 -17.32
N LYS A 413 17.62 -8.57 -17.94
CA LYS A 413 18.67 -9.47 -18.48
C LYS A 413 19.49 -10.16 -17.39
N LYS A 414 19.42 -9.71 -16.14
CA LYS A 414 20.14 -10.29 -15.02
C LYS A 414 19.39 -11.55 -14.58
N LYS A 415 20.13 -12.59 -14.19
CA LYS A 415 19.53 -13.76 -13.54
C LYS A 415 18.70 -13.30 -12.36
N ILE A 416 17.48 -13.84 -12.23
CA ILE A 416 16.63 -13.64 -11.07
C ILE A 416 17.41 -14.14 -9.85
N GLN A 417 17.72 -13.25 -8.93
CA GLN A 417 18.30 -13.63 -7.64
C GLN A 417 17.16 -13.99 -6.70
N MET A 418 17.37 -14.98 -5.85
CA MET A 418 16.38 -15.55 -4.93
C MET A 418 15.68 -14.52 -4.00
N PHE A 419 16.20 -13.29 -3.92
CA PHE A 419 15.66 -12.20 -3.12
C PHE A 419 15.13 -11.03 -3.95
N GLY A 420 14.94 -11.23 -5.25
CA GLY A 420 14.62 -10.15 -6.20
C GLY A 420 13.14 -10.00 -6.58
N PHE A 421 12.25 -10.86 -6.09
CA PHE A 421 10.81 -10.76 -6.37
C PHE A 421 10.01 -10.46 -5.08
N HIS A 422 8.86 -9.87 -5.27
CA HIS A 422 7.92 -9.57 -4.19
C HIS A 422 6.83 -10.63 -4.13
N MET A 423 6.45 -11.00 -2.90
CA MET A 423 5.23 -11.77 -2.62
C MET A 423 4.28 -10.92 -1.79
N SER A 424 3.02 -10.90 -2.15
CA SER A 424 2.00 -10.28 -1.33
C SER A 424 1.78 -11.10 -0.03
N PRO A 425 1.19 -10.49 1.02
CA PRO A 425 0.87 -11.23 2.25
C PRO A 425 -0.06 -12.42 2.01
N ASN A 426 -0.93 -12.36 1.00
CA ASN A 426 -1.82 -13.45 0.64
C ASN A 426 -1.06 -14.61 -0.01
N GLU A 427 -0.22 -14.33 -1.01
CA GLU A 427 0.64 -15.32 -1.67
C GLU A 427 1.52 -16.03 -0.64
N TRP A 428 2.17 -15.27 0.27
CA TRP A 428 3.01 -15.84 1.32
C TRP A 428 2.23 -16.77 2.26
N ARG A 429 1.00 -16.38 2.65
CA ARG A 429 0.13 -17.19 3.50
C ARG A 429 -0.30 -18.48 2.80
N VAL A 430 -0.64 -18.39 1.52
CA VAL A 430 -1.05 -19.55 0.72
C VAL A 430 0.14 -20.49 0.51
N ALA A 431 1.31 -19.97 0.15
CA ALA A 431 2.53 -20.75 0.05
C ALA A 431 2.85 -21.51 1.34
N GLY A 432 2.73 -20.84 2.51
CA GLY A 432 2.92 -21.47 3.81
C GLY A 432 1.88 -22.56 4.16
N THR A 433 0.69 -22.52 3.55
CA THR A 433 -0.39 -23.49 3.76
C THR A 433 -0.25 -24.68 2.82
N ILE A 434 0.03 -24.43 1.53
CA ILE A 434 0.08 -25.45 0.47
C ILE A 434 1.46 -26.12 0.40
N LYS A 435 2.52 -25.43 0.84
CA LYS A 435 3.89 -25.96 0.95
C LYS A 435 4.47 -26.49 -0.34
N GLU A 436 4.76 -27.80 -0.41
CA GLU A 436 5.41 -28.48 -1.54
C GLU A 436 4.64 -28.40 -2.85
N HIS A 437 3.34 -28.15 -2.81
CA HIS A 437 2.52 -27.98 -4.00
C HIS A 437 2.48 -26.52 -4.51
N TYR A 438 3.18 -25.60 -3.84
CA TYR A 438 3.30 -24.21 -4.25
C TYR A 438 4.64 -23.95 -4.94
N CYS A 439 4.58 -23.40 -6.14
CA CYS A 439 5.74 -23.09 -6.98
C CYS A 439 5.79 -21.59 -7.31
N ILE A 440 6.98 -21.05 -7.53
CA ILE A 440 7.20 -19.69 -8.01
C ILE A 440 8.09 -19.74 -9.25
#